data_801773f29f4d320a3e1ce3f03c8752ab
#
_entry.id   801773f29f4d320a3e1ce3f03c8752ab
#
_cell.length_a   1.000
_cell.length_b   1.000
_cell.length_c   1.000
_cell.angle_alpha   90.00
_cell.angle_beta   90.00
_cell.angle_gamma   90.00
#
_symmetry.space_group_name_H-M   'P 1'
#
loop_
_entity.id
_entity.type
_entity.pdbx_description
1 polymer ?
#
loop_
_entity_poly.entity_id
_entity_poly.type
_entity_poly.pdbx_seq_one_letter_code
_entity_poly.pdbx_strand_id
1 'polypeptide(L)'
;IRIFEFFKELKGKPYSINSIDKILELIDEIIIEEQFESIKASVKETVIGDKINLLFEIQETDKFFVERINILGNNVTDEKVIRNQLEIDEGDPFNEILQNKSLNNIRSLNFFKKVSSEINDSENEFNKIINITVEEKPTGEIMAGAGVGTSGSTVMFGVKENNFLGKGIGLNSELKISEEDLKGSLTVSNPNFMNSDKSVFFKLESSETDKLT
;
A
#
# COMPACT_ATOMS: atom_id res chain seq x y z
N ILE A 1 -3.42 -7.33 -27.12
CA ILE A 1 -4.72 -8.03 -27.27
C ILE A 1 -5.71 -7.58 -26.20
N ARG A 2 -5.38 -7.56 -24.90
CA ARG A 2 -6.26 -7.11 -23.80
C ARG A 2 -6.82 -5.69 -24.00
N ILE A 3 -5.98 -4.72 -24.36
CA ILE A 3 -6.39 -3.32 -24.55
C ILE A 3 -7.45 -3.18 -25.66
N PHE A 4 -7.34 -3.92 -26.77
CA PHE A 4 -8.29 -3.82 -27.86
C PHE A 4 -9.69 -4.32 -27.52
N GLU A 5 -9.81 -5.27 -26.60
CA GLU A 5 -11.10 -5.74 -26.08
C GLU A 5 -11.75 -4.65 -25.26
N PHE A 6 -10.99 -3.99 -24.39
CA PHE A 6 -11.47 -2.86 -23.58
C PHE A 6 -11.93 -1.67 -24.43
N PHE A 7 -11.15 -1.33 -25.49
CA PHE A 7 -11.57 -0.28 -26.43
C PHE A 7 -12.90 -0.62 -27.13
N LYS A 8 -13.11 -1.88 -27.49
CA LYS A 8 -14.38 -2.33 -28.08
C LYS A 8 -15.54 -2.22 -27.10
N GLU A 9 -15.30 -2.54 -25.84
CA GLU A 9 -16.30 -2.41 -24.78
C GLU A 9 -16.70 -0.98 -24.48
N LEU A 10 -15.80 -0.01 -24.58
CA LEU A 10 -16.06 1.40 -24.32
C LEU A 10 -16.75 2.11 -25.49
N LYS A 11 -16.54 1.64 -26.70
CA LYS A 11 -17.09 2.28 -27.90
C LYS A 11 -18.60 2.34 -27.85
N GLY A 12 -19.15 3.57 -27.80
CA GLY A 12 -20.58 3.83 -27.76
C GLY A 12 -21.23 3.76 -26.38
N LYS A 13 -20.45 3.56 -25.31
CA LYS A 13 -20.93 3.68 -23.91
C LYS A 13 -20.88 5.14 -23.44
N PRO A 14 -21.65 5.47 -22.39
CA PRO A 14 -21.55 6.78 -21.74
C PRO A 14 -20.11 7.03 -21.24
N TYR A 15 -19.69 8.30 -21.29
CA TYR A 15 -18.40 8.73 -20.77
C TYR A 15 -18.28 8.40 -19.28
N SER A 16 -17.13 7.84 -18.89
CA SER A 16 -16.81 7.48 -17.51
C SER A 16 -15.32 7.64 -17.25
N ILE A 17 -14.96 8.50 -16.31
CA ILE A 17 -13.58 8.68 -15.85
C ILE A 17 -13.00 7.35 -15.36
N ASN A 18 -13.74 6.58 -14.56
CA ASN A 18 -13.29 5.29 -14.07
C ASN A 18 -12.93 4.28 -15.18
N SER A 19 -13.56 4.41 -16.37
CA SER A 19 -13.24 3.55 -17.50
C SER A 19 -11.96 3.99 -18.19
N ILE A 20 -11.67 5.28 -18.19
CA ILE A 20 -10.42 5.84 -18.73
C ILE A 20 -9.25 5.44 -17.82
N ASP A 21 -9.42 5.61 -16.51
CA ASP A 21 -8.42 5.23 -15.51
C ASP A 21 -8.06 3.74 -15.62
N LYS A 22 -9.06 2.87 -15.78
CA LYS A 22 -8.82 1.43 -16.00
C LYS A 22 -8.00 1.13 -17.26
N ILE A 23 -8.19 1.89 -18.33
CA ILE A 23 -7.37 1.72 -19.54
C ILE A 23 -5.95 2.17 -19.30
N LEU A 24 -5.76 3.30 -18.63
CA LEU A 24 -4.43 3.77 -18.27
C LEU A 24 -3.72 2.77 -17.37
N GLU A 25 -4.40 2.24 -16.35
CA GLU A 25 -3.88 1.16 -15.50
C GLU A 25 -3.46 -0.09 -16.30
N LEU A 26 -4.26 -0.51 -17.28
CA LEU A 26 -3.91 -1.65 -18.15
C LEU A 26 -2.72 -1.36 -19.06
N ILE A 27 -2.59 -0.11 -19.54
CA ILE A 27 -1.41 0.32 -20.31
C ILE A 27 -0.18 0.27 -19.41
N ASP A 28 -0.31 0.77 -18.18
CA ASP A 28 0.75 0.79 -17.18
C ASP A 28 1.19 -0.64 -16.81
N GLU A 29 0.25 -1.57 -16.61
CA GLU A 29 0.56 -2.99 -16.38
C GLU A 29 1.38 -3.58 -17.54
N ILE A 30 1.01 -3.31 -18.79
CA ILE A 30 1.73 -3.80 -19.95
C ILE A 30 3.12 -3.18 -20.05
N ILE A 31 3.26 -1.89 -19.76
CA ILE A 31 4.55 -1.21 -19.75
C ILE A 31 5.50 -1.89 -18.74
N ILE A 32 4.99 -2.25 -17.57
CA ILE A 32 5.75 -2.95 -16.53
C ILE A 32 6.07 -4.39 -16.95
N GLU A 33 5.08 -5.16 -17.43
CA GLU A 33 5.25 -6.56 -17.84
C GLU A 33 6.26 -6.72 -18.97
N GLU A 34 6.25 -5.81 -19.96
CA GLU A 34 7.15 -5.82 -21.11
C GLU A 34 8.48 -5.11 -20.82
N GLN A 35 8.68 -4.63 -19.59
CA GLN A 35 9.91 -3.92 -19.16
C GLN A 35 10.27 -2.72 -20.05
N PHE A 36 9.27 -2.02 -20.54
CA PHE A 36 9.50 -0.78 -21.26
C PHE A 36 9.98 0.31 -20.30
N GLU A 37 11.12 0.89 -20.60
CA GLU A 37 11.71 1.99 -19.85
C GLU A 37 11.22 3.33 -20.46
N SER A 38 10.98 4.30 -19.57
CA SER A 38 10.75 5.70 -19.98
C SER A 38 9.58 5.92 -20.96
N ILE A 39 8.45 5.25 -20.69
CA ILE A 39 7.21 5.43 -21.45
C ILE A 39 6.20 6.20 -20.61
N LYS A 40 5.50 7.13 -21.24
CA LYS A 40 4.38 7.85 -20.64
C LYS A 40 3.12 7.60 -21.45
N ALA A 41 2.06 7.13 -20.79
CA ALA A 41 0.73 7.07 -21.35
C ALA A 41 -0.07 8.31 -20.96
N SER A 42 -0.81 8.85 -21.90
CA SER A 42 -1.73 9.98 -21.65
C SER A 42 -2.99 9.84 -22.49
N VAL A 43 -4.08 10.48 -22.06
CA VAL A 43 -5.34 10.52 -22.78
C VAL A 43 -5.66 11.96 -23.17
N LYS A 44 -6.02 12.16 -24.44
CA LYS A 44 -6.57 13.42 -24.95
C LYS A 44 -8.04 13.25 -25.24
N GLU A 45 -8.86 14.12 -24.67
CA GLU A 45 -10.29 14.13 -24.85
C GLU A 45 -10.69 15.24 -25.83
N THR A 46 -11.52 14.89 -26.81
CA THR A 46 -12.05 15.87 -27.77
C THR A 46 -13.55 15.71 -27.87
N VAL A 47 -14.28 16.78 -27.55
CA VAL A 47 -15.75 16.79 -27.63
C VAL A 47 -16.17 17.16 -29.06
N ILE A 48 -16.93 16.29 -29.71
CA ILE A 48 -17.50 16.52 -31.05
C ILE A 48 -19.01 16.25 -30.99
N GLY A 49 -19.80 17.32 -30.90
CA GLY A 49 -21.24 17.25 -30.75
C GLY A 49 -21.64 16.59 -29.41
N ASP A 50 -22.33 15.48 -29.46
CA ASP A 50 -22.77 14.67 -28.32
C ASP A 50 -21.80 13.51 -27.96
N LYS A 51 -20.62 13.51 -28.60
CA LYS A 51 -19.63 12.44 -28.43
C LYS A 51 -18.30 12.97 -27.93
N ILE A 52 -17.62 12.17 -27.12
CA ILE A 52 -16.25 12.40 -26.67
C ILE A 52 -15.35 11.37 -27.35
N ASN A 53 -14.39 11.87 -28.14
CA ASN A 53 -13.34 11.05 -28.69
C ASN A 53 -12.16 11.00 -27.73
N LEU A 54 -11.71 9.79 -27.43
CA LEU A 54 -10.55 9.53 -26.56
C LEU A 54 -9.38 9.08 -27.44
N LEU A 55 -8.27 9.78 -27.33
CA LEU A 55 -7.00 9.42 -27.97
C LEU A 55 -5.98 9.07 -26.88
N PHE A 56 -5.61 7.81 -26.79
CA PHE A 56 -4.54 7.36 -25.90
C PHE A 56 -3.23 7.47 -26.62
N GLU A 57 -2.35 8.31 -26.11
CA GLU A 57 -0.99 8.53 -26.67
C GLU A 57 0.02 7.83 -25.78
N ILE A 58 0.87 7.03 -26.38
CA ILE A 58 2.02 6.37 -25.73
C ILE A 58 3.26 6.99 -26.34
N GLN A 59 4.07 7.62 -25.52
CA GLN A 59 5.27 8.33 -25.95
C GLN A 59 6.49 7.80 -25.21
N GLU A 60 7.57 7.57 -25.93
CA GLU A 60 8.87 7.34 -25.34
C GLU A 60 9.42 8.70 -24.83
N THR A 61 9.90 8.71 -23.60
CA THR A 61 10.52 9.88 -22.97
C THR A 61 12.02 9.68 -22.80
N ASP A 62 12.75 10.73 -22.44
CA ASP A 62 14.17 10.60 -22.12
C ASP A 62 14.38 9.63 -20.96
N LYS A 63 15.45 8.82 -21.04
CA LYS A 63 15.82 7.87 -19.99
C LYS A 63 16.54 8.61 -18.88
N PHE A 64 15.96 8.55 -17.69
CA PHE A 64 16.57 9.01 -16.46
C PHE A 64 16.84 7.82 -15.55
N PHE A 65 17.84 7.90 -14.68
CA PHE A 65 18.15 6.89 -13.67
C PHE A 65 17.95 7.45 -12.27
N VAL A 66 17.56 6.59 -11.34
CA VAL A 66 17.44 6.96 -9.94
C VAL A 66 18.84 6.98 -9.31
N GLU A 67 19.35 8.16 -9.00
CA GLU A 67 20.66 8.29 -8.33
C GLU A 67 20.54 7.94 -6.86
N ARG A 68 19.50 8.44 -6.20
CA ARG A 68 19.30 8.26 -4.75
C ARG A 68 17.84 8.43 -4.37
N ILE A 69 17.44 7.66 -3.36
CA ILE A 69 16.13 7.76 -2.72
C ILE A 69 16.33 8.16 -1.27
N ASN A 70 15.93 9.38 -0.93
CA ASN A 70 15.95 9.90 0.44
C ASN A 70 14.59 9.67 1.10
N ILE A 71 14.59 9.14 2.32
CA ILE A 71 13.38 8.97 3.13
C ILE A 71 13.46 9.94 4.30
N LEU A 72 12.43 10.76 4.49
CA LEU A 72 12.39 11.83 5.47
C LEU A 72 11.12 11.74 6.31
N GLY A 73 11.23 12.08 7.61
CA GLY A 73 10.08 12.15 8.53
C GLY A 73 9.74 10.85 9.26
N ASN A 74 10.49 9.78 9.04
CA ASN A 74 10.36 8.50 9.73
C ASN A 74 11.15 8.52 11.06
N ASN A 75 10.55 9.09 12.10
CA ASN A 75 11.21 9.22 13.40
C ASN A 75 11.11 7.96 14.26
N VAL A 76 10.07 7.16 14.06
CA VAL A 76 9.76 5.91 14.79
C VAL A 76 9.96 4.71 13.88
N THR A 77 9.45 4.80 12.64
CA THR A 77 9.49 3.69 11.68
C THR A 77 10.89 3.52 11.10
N ASP A 78 11.44 2.32 11.18
CA ASP A 78 12.72 1.97 10.54
C ASP A 78 12.65 2.25 9.02
N GLU A 79 13.70 2.88 8.49
CA GLU A 79 13.79 3.19 7.05
C GLU A 79 13.64 1.94 6.18
N LYS A 80 14.14 0.80 6.64
CA LYS A 80 13.98 -0.48 5.94
C LYS A 80 12.53 -0.88 5.71
N VAL A 81 11.62 -0.56 6.63
CA VAL A 81 10.19 -0.86 6.50
C VAL A 81 9.60 -0.10 5.32
N ILE A 82 10.05 1.14 5.12
CA ILE A 82 9.61 1.99 4.00
C ILE A 82 10.30 1.53 2.71
N ARG A 83 11.61 1.29 2.73
CA ARG A 83 12.37 0.81 1.56
C ARG A 83 11.84 -0.51 1.01
N ASN A 84 11.38 -1.42 1.87
CA ASN A 84 10.76 -2.68 1.43
C ASN A 84 9.44 -2.52 0.66
N GLN A 85 8.89 -1.31 0.59
CA GLN A 85 7.68 -1.00 -0.17
C GLN A 85 7.99 -0.38 -1.54
N LEU A 86 9.26 -0.12 -1.81
CA LEU A 86 9.68 0.47 -3.08
C LEU A 86 9.67 -0.58 -4.19
N GLU A 87 9.19 -0.16 -5.35
CA GLU A 87 9.19 -0.94 -6.60
C GLU A 87 10.30 -0.47 -7.55
N ILE A 88 11.08 0.51 -7.12
CA ILE A 88 12.19 1.10 -7.85
C ILE A 88 13.34 1.33 -6.88
N ASP A 89 14.55 0.95 -7.27
CA ASP A 89 15.76 1.07 -6.48
C ASP A 89 16.72 2.12 -7.04
N GLU A 90 17.72 2.48 -6.24
CA GLU A 90 18.82 3.34 -6.67
C GLU A 90 19.64 2.64 -7.76
N GLY A 91 19.84 3.30 -8.89
CA GLY A 91 20.46 2.75 -10.10
C GLY A 91 19.49 2.29 -11.16
N ASP A 92 18.22 2.11 -10.85
CA ASP A 92 17.21 1.69 -11.83
C ASP A 92 16.84 2.83 -12.78
N PRO A 93 16.33 2.52 -13.98
CA PRO A 93 15.66 3.48 -14.83
C PRO A 93 14.47 4.09 -14.08
N PHE A 94 14.37 5.43 -14.07
CA PHE A 94 13.25 6.12 -13.45
C PHE A 94 11.95 5.82 -14.18
N ASN A 95 10.97 5.32 -13.46
CA ASN A 95 9.63 5.05 -13.96
C ASN A 95 8.59 5.65 -13.01
N GLU A 96 7.79 6.60 -13.51
CA GLU A 96 6.77 7.30 -12.72
C GLU A 96 5.70 6.36 -12.19
N ILE A 97 5.38 5.28 -12.93
CA ILE A 97 4.38 4.29 -12.53
C ILE A 97 4.88 3.49 -11.32
N LEU A 98 6.12 2.98 -11.39
CA LEU A 98 6.74 2.25 -10.29
C LEU A 98 6.94 3.14 -9.06
N GLN A 99 7.27 4.42 -9.28
CA GLN A 99 7.34 5.41 -8.22
C GLN A 99 5.97 5.59 -7.52
N ASN A 100 4.90 5.76 -8.30
CA ASN A 100 3.55 5.90 -7.75
C ASN A 100 3.09 4.63 -7.04
N LYS A 101 3.42 3.45 -7.57
CA LYS A 101 3.15 2.17 -6.92
C LYS A 101 3.87 2.06 -5.58
N SER A 102 5.15 2.46 -5.52
CA SER A 102 5.93 2.54 -4.28
C SER A 102 5.24 3.42 -3.24
N LEU A 103 4.79 4.62 -3.63
CA LEU A 103 4.07 5.52 -2.72
C LEU A 103 2.75 4.91 -2.22
N ASN A 104 2.03 4.20 -3.08
CA ASN A 104 0.79 3.53 -2.69
C ASN A 104 1.05 2.36 -1.73
N ASN A 105 2.12 1.60 -1.95
CA ASN A 105 2.54 0.54 -1.04
C ASN A 105 2.89 1.12 0.34
N ILE A 106 3.64 2.23 0.40
CA ILE A 106 3.95 2.93 1.65
C ILE A 106 2.67 3.43 2.36
N ARG A 107 1.71 4.00 1.62
CA ARG A 107 0.41 4.41 2.19
C ARG A 107 -0.38 3.22 2.74
N SER A 108 -0.31 2.08 2.08
CA SER A 108 -1.01 0.84 2.47
C SER A 108 -0.52 0.25 3.78
N LEU A 109 0.70 0.58 4.24
CA LEU A 109 1.17 0.24 5.59
C LEU A 109 0.27 0.84 6.68
N ASN A 110 -0.40 1.95 6.38
CA ASN A 110 -1.27 2.67 7.32
C ASN A 110 -0.55 3.19 8.59
N PHE A 111 0.78 3.41 8.49
CA PHE A 111 1.61 3.99 9.56
C PHE A 111 1.72 5.51 9.45
N PHE A 112 1.35 6.05 8.31
CA PHE A 112 1.57 7.45 7.95
C PHE A 112 0.24 8.16 7.72
N LYS A 113 0.17 9.41 8.18
CA LYS A 113 -0.93 10.33 7.92
C LYS A 113 -0.81 10.94 6.52
N LYS A 114 0.44 11.19 6.10
CA LYS A 114 0.75 11.75 4.78
C LYS A 114 1.99 11.06 4.21
N VAL A 115 1.96 10.77 2.92
CA VAL A 115 3.10 10.29 2.14
C VAL A 115 3.14 11.10 0.86
N SER A 116 4.26 11.77 0.62
CA SER A 116 4.51 12.57 -0.58
C SER A 116 5.90 12.30 -1.12
N SER A 117 6.11 12.56 -2.41
CA SER A 117 7.43 12.52 -3.01
C SER A 117 7.69 13.78 -3.80
N GLU A 118 8.95 14.12 -3.90
CA GLU A 118 9.49 15.20 -4.71
C GLU A 118 10.64 14.64 -5.53
N ILE A 119 10.64 14.91 -6.83
CA ILE A 119 11.66 14.43 -7.76
C ILE A 119 12.50 15.65 -8.14
N ASN A 120 13.77 15.57 -7.85
CA ASN A 120 14.72 16.63 -8.13
C ASN A 120 15.75 16.17 -9.16
N ASP A 121 16.22 17.10 -9.98
CA ASP A 121 17.34 16.84 -10.86
C ASP A 121 18.63 16.69 -10.05
N SER A 122 19.51 15.80 -10.49
CA SER A 122 20.84 15.65 -9.96
C SER A 122 21.82 16.60 -10.66
N GLU A 123 23.08 16.64 -10.22
CA GLU A 123 24.17 17.30 -10.94
C GLU A 123 24.40 16.67 -12.33
N ASN A 124 24.06 15.39 -12.49
CA ASN A 124 24.02 14.70 -13.77
C ASN A 124 22.65 14.84 -14.40
N GLU A 125 22.55 15.41 -15.59
CA GLU A 125 21.31 15.66 -16.33
C GLU A 125 20.44 14.40 -16.54
N PHE A 126 21.05 13.21 -16.54
CA PHE A 126 20.35 11.94 -16.73
C PHE A 126 19.94 11.27 -15.43
N ASN A 127 20.21 11.90 -14.28
CA ASN A 127 19.91 11.31 -12.97
C ASN A 127 18.83 12.09 -12.23
N LYS A 128 18.03 11.38 -11.45
CA LYS A 128 16.98 11.93 -10.59
C LYS A 128 17.20 11.52 -9.14
N ILE A 129 16.93 12.45 -8.23
CA ILE A 129 16.91 12.21 -6.79
C ILE A 129 15.45 12.21 -6.35
N ILE A 130 15.01 11.12 -5.71
CA ILE A 130 13.66 10.98 -5.20
C ILE A 130 13.69 11.25 -3.70
N ASN A 131 12.96 12.28 -3.24
CA ASN A 131 12.77 12.56 -1.84
C ASN A 131 11.36 12.12 -1.42
N ILE A 132 11.26 11.07 -0.61
CA ILE A 132 10.00 10.58 -0.04
C ILE A 132 9.87 11.15 1.37
N THR A 133 8.81 11.94 1.60
CA THR A 133 8.52 12.52 2.91
C THR A 133 7.28 11.87 3.49
N VAL A 134 7.41 11.34 4.72
CA VAL A 134 6.32 10.73 5.46
C VAL A 134 5.99 11.53 6.73
N GLU A 135 4.73 11.56 7.10
CA GLU A 135 4.24 12.08 8.39
C GLU A 135 3.64 10.91 9.17
N GLU A 136 4.28 10.52 10.27
CA GLU A 136 3.86 9.38 11.07
C GLU A 136 2.58 9.67 11.85
N LYS A 137 1.80 8.62 12.14
CA LYS A 137 0.64 8.67 13.01
C LYS A 137 0.71 7.54 14.04
N PRO A 138 -0.03 7.62 15.17
CA PRO A 138 -0.14 6.50 16.08
C PRO A 138 -0.63 5.23 15.37
N THR A 139 0.05 4.11 15.62
CA THR A 139 -0.24 2.79 15.04
C THR A 139 -0.83 1.81 16.06
N GLY A 140 -0.84 2.23 17.35
CA GLY A 140 -1.39 1.49 18.45
C GLY A 140 -2.86 1.81 18.73
N GLU A 141 -3.62 0.79 19.11
CA GLU A 141 -5.04 0.88 19.47
C GLU A 141 -5.27 0.13 20.78
N ILE A 142 -6.11 0.71 21.65
CA ILE A 142 -6.61 0.05 22.85
C ILE A 142 -8.10 -0.22 22.65
N MET A 143 -8.49 -1.45 22.87
CA MET A 143 -9.87 -1.91 22.72
C MET A 143 -10.43 -2.30 24.07
N ALA A 144 -11.66 -1.87 24.39
CA ALA A 144 -12.41 -2.35 25.53
C ALA A 144 -13.87 -2.54 25.13
N GLY A 145 -14.46 -3.62 25.56
CA GLY A 145 -15.85 -3.94 25.24
C GLY A 145 -16.51 -4.70 26.38
N ALA A 146 -17.83 -4.54 26.51
CA ALA A 146 -18.66 -5.34 27.41
C ALA A 146 -19.95 -5.71 26.69
N GLY A 147 -20.46 -6.90 26.96
CA GLY A 147 -21.69 -7.41 26.37
C GLY A 147 -22.42 -8.34 27.33
N VAL A 148 -23.73 -8.44 27.16
CA VAL A 148 -24.58 -9.41 27.86
C VAL A 148 -25.36 -10.24 26.86
N GLY A 149 -25.43 -11.52 27.11
CA GLY A 149 -26.09 -12.48 26.22
C GLY A 149 -26.75 -13.61 27.01
N THR A 150 -27.26 -14.61 26.31
CA THR A 150 -27.88 -15.81 26.92
C THR A 150 -26.89 -16.65 27.71
N SER A 151 -25.59 -16.50 27.44
CA SER A 151 -24.49 -17.19 28.13
C SER A 151 -23.82 -16.34 29.21
N GLY A 152 -24.50 -15.31 29.71
CA GLY A 152 -23.99 -14.40 30.75
C GLY A 152 -23.31 -13.14 30.22
N SER A 153 -22.57 -12.50 31.09
CA SER A 153 -21.85 -11.25 30.83
C SER A 153 -20.43 -11.52 30.29
N THR A 154 -19.96 -10.68 29.37
CA THR A 154 -18.61 -10.77 28.83
C THR A 154 -17.95 -9.39 28.86
N VAL A 155 -16.69 -9.36 29.27
CA VAL A 155 -15.82 -8.17 29.18
C VAL A 155 -14.59 -8.54 28.34
N MET A 156 -14.17 -7.62 27.47
CA MET A 156 -13.01 -7.80 26.59
C MET A 156 -12.10 -6.58 26.72
N PHE A 157 -10.81 -6.85 26.78
CA PHE A 157 -9.74 -5.85 26.67
C PHE A 157 -8.73 -6.29 25.63
N GLY A 158 -8.25 -5.35 24.84
CA GLY A 158 -7.25 -5.65 23.83
C GLY A 158 -6.30 -4.47 23.59
N VAL A 159 -5.10 -4.81 23.16
CA VAL A 159 -4.10 -3.88 22.68
C VAL A 159 -3.60 -4.39 21.34
N LYS A 160 -3.64 -3.51 20.34
CA LYS A 160 -3.13 -3.81 19.01
C LYS A 160 -2.10 -2.74 18.64
N GLU A 161 -0.94 -3.16 18.16
CA GLU A 161 0.09 -2.31 17.61
C GLU A 161 0.49 -2.84 16.24
N ASN A 162 0.45 -2.00 15.20
CA ASN A 162 0.73 -2.43 13.83
C ASN A 162 2.19 -2.20 13.42
N ASN A 163 2.91 -1.39 14.17
CA ASN A 163 4.31 -1.04 13.90
C ASN A 163 5.17 -1.15 15.17
N PHE A 164 5.16 -2.32 15.81
CA PHE A 164 5.85 -2.54 17.07
C PHE A 164 7.35 -2.26 16.95
N LEU A 165 7.84 -1.35 17.79
CA LEU A 165 9.23 -0.85 17.79
C LEU A 165 9.68 -0.23 16.45
N GLY A 166 8.75 0.25 15.62
CA GLY A 166 9.08 0.81 14.31
C GLY A 166 9.47 -0.21 13.24
N LYS A 167 9.33 -1.50 13.50
CA LYS A 167 9.83 -2.59 12.64
C LYS A 167 8.78 -3.15 11.68
N GLY A 168 7.60 -2.53 11.60
CA GLY A 168 6.50 -3.06 10.78
C GLY A 168 5.93 -4.38 11.32
N ILE A 169 6.22 -4.71 12.58
CA ILE A 169 5.73 -5.92 13.25
C ILE A 169 4.38 -5.61 13.87
N GLY A 170 3.39 -6.43 13.57
CA GLY A 170 2.07 -6.39 14.21
C GLY A 170 2.07 -7.16 15.53
N LEU A 171 1.56 -6.53 16.60
CA LEU A 171 1.31 -7.15 17.90
C LEU A 171 -0.19 -6.99 18.22
N ASN A 172 -0.85 -8.09 18.54
CA ASN A 172 -2.23 -8.07 19.01
C ASN A 172 -2.36 -8.93 20.26
N SER A 173 -2.83 -8.34 21.36
CA SER A 173 -3.11 -9.04 22.61
C SER A 173 -4.53 -8.77 23.02
N GLU A 174 -5.27 -9.83 23.32
CA GLU A 174 -6.67 -9.77 23.71
C GLU A 174 -6.92 -10.64 24.95
N LEU A 175 -7.69 -10.10 25.90
CA LEU A 175 -8.19 -10.81 27.07
C LEU A 175 -9.72 -10.71 27.06
N LYS A 176 -10.38 -11.86 27.06
CA LYS A 176 -11.83 -11.99 27.15
C LYS A 176 -12.20 -12.74 28.42
N ILE A 177 -13.04 -12.13 29.23
CA ILE A 177 -13.51 -12.66 30.50
C ILE A 177 -15.05 -12.81 30.44
N SER A 178 -15.55 -13.99 30.64
CA SER A 178 -16.97 -14.26 30.78
C SER A 178 -17.26 -14.98 32.10
N GLU A 179 -18.51 -15.27 32.40
CA GLU A 179 -18.89 -16.00 33.62
C GLU A 179 -18.32 -17.41 33.68
N GLU A 180 -18.13 -18.04 32.50
CA GLU A 180 -17.68 -19.43 32.41
C GLU A 180 -16.29 -19.57 31.79
N ASP A 181 -15.79 -18.52 31.09
CA ASP A 181 -14.56 -18.60 30.31
C ASP A 181 -13.63 -17.44 30.59
N LEU A 182 -12.35 -17.75 30.72
CA LEU A 182 -11.23 -16.80 30.64
C LEU A 182 -10.39 -17.16 29.41
N LYS A 183 -10.31 -16.26 28.45
CA LYS A 183 -9.55 -16.46 27.20
C LYS A 183 -8.55 -15.36 27.00
N GLY A 184 -7.29 -15.73 26.81
CA GLY A 184 -6.20 -14.83 26.45
C GLY A 184 -5.59 -15.21 25.12
N SER A 185 -5.27 -14.23 24.30
CA SER A 185 -4.52 -14.44 23.07
C SER A 185 -3.42 -13.40 22.88
N LEU A 186 -2.32 -13.84 22.28
CA LEU A 186 -1.21 -13.01 21.84
C LEU A 186 -0.83 -13.41 20.43
N THR A 187 -0.88 -12.47 19.51
CA THR A 187 -0.46 -12.68 18.12
C THR A 187 0.65 -11.69 17.77
N VAL A 188 1.74 -12.21 17.22
CA VAL A 188 2.83 -11.41 16.66
C VAL A 188 2.92 -11.75 15.18
N SER A 189 2.90 -10.75 14.31
CA SER A 189 2.97 -10.92 12.86
C SER A 189 4.07 -10.07 12.25
N ASN A 190 4.80 -10.65 11.31
CA ASN A 190 5.79 -9.91 10.50
C ASN A 190 5.42 -10.12 9.02
N PRO A 191 4.87 -9.11 8.33
CA PRO A 191 4.45 -9.24 6.94
C PRO A 191 5.61 -9.34 5.96
N ASN A 192 6.81 -8.84 6.32
CA ASN A 192 7.99 -8.82 5.45
C ASN A 192 9.16 -9.56 6.15
N PHE A 193 8.94 -10.84 6.46
CA PHE A 193 9.94 -11.63 7.17
C PHE A 193 11.22 -11.79 6.34
N MET A 194 12.35 -11.43 6.92
CA MET A 194 13.68 -11.42 6.28
C MET A 194 13.75 -10.57 4.99
N ASN A 195 13.06 -9.41 4.97
CA ASN A 195 12.98 -8.51 3.81
C ASN A 195 12.49 -9.24 2.53
N SER A 196 11.54 -10.11 2.68
CA SER A 196 10.91 -10.86 1.58
C SER A 196 9.40 -10.69 1.63
N ASP A 197 8.70 -11.02 0.54
CA ASP A 197 7.24 -11.02 0.46
C ASP A 197 6.58 -12.12 1.31
N LYS A 198 7.32 -12.70 2.24
CA LYS A 198 6.85 -13.76 3.13
C LYS A 198 6.32 -13.17 4.42
N SER A 199 5.09 -13.47 4.74
CA SER A 199 4.45 -13.16 6.02
C SER A 199 4.60 -14.32 6.98
N VAL A 200 5.04 -14.05 8.21
CA VAL A 200 5.12 -15.02 9.30
C VAL A 200 4.32 -14.49 10.49
N PHE A 201 3.55 -15.35 11.12
CA PHE A 201 2.88 -15.00 12.37
C PHE A 201 3.04 -16.11 13.40
N PHE A 202 3.06 -15.70 14.66
CA PHE A 202 3.00 -16.57 15.82
C PHE A 202 1.77 -16.21 16.65
N LYS A 203 0.99 -17.21 17.03
CA LYS A 203 -0.20 -17.05 17.89
C LYS A 203 -0.11 -17.96 19.09
N LEU A 204 -0.29 -17.37 20.27
CA LEU A 204 -0.45 -18.07 21.53
C LEU A 204 -1.88 -17.84 22.03
N GLU A 205 -2.58 -18.90 22.40
CA GLU A 205 -3.92 -18.84 23.01
C GLU A 205 -3.95 -19.64 24.29
N SER A 206 -4.59 -19.08 25.31
CA SER A 206 -4.93 -19.78 26.55
C SER A 206 -6.42 -19.66 26.77
N SER A 207 -7.06 -20.77 27.16
CA SER A 207 -8.49 -20.80 27.51
C SER A 207 -8.67 -21.63 28.74
N GLU A 208 -9.34 -21.07 29.74
CA GLU A 208 -9.78 -21.75 30.94
C GLU A 208 -11.31 -21.67 31.00
N THR A 209 -11.97 -22.80 31.20
CA THR A 209 -13.44 -22.90 31.22
C THR A 209 -13.84 -23.62 32.51
N ASP A 210 -14.55 -22.92 33.40
CA ASP A 210 -15.17 -23.54 34.59
C ASP A 210 -16.41 -24.30 34.13
N LYS A 211 -16.35 -25.63 34.21
CA LYS A 211 -17.55 -26.45 34.09
C LYS A 211 -18.24 -26.45 35.43
N LEU A 212 -19.33 -25.71 35.56
CA LEU A 212 -20.27 -25.90 36.65
C LEU A 212 -20.79 -27.34 36.60
N THR A 213 -20.33 -28.16 37.53
CA THR A 213 -20.85 -29.51 37.80
C THR A 213 -22.13 -29.44 38.58
#